data_a02d6a463fb5a543893b9ee831af1ea7
#
_entry.id   a02d6a463fb5a543893b9ee831af1ea7
#
_cell.length_a   1.000
_cell.length_b   1.000
_cell.length_c   1.000
_cell.angle_alpha   90.00
_cell.angle_beta   90.00
_cell.angle_gamma   90.00
#
_symmetry.space_group_name_H-M   'P 1'
#
loop_
_entity.id
_entity.type
_entity.pdbx_description
1 polymer ?
#
loop_
_entity_poly.entity_id
_entity_poly.type
_entity_poly.pdbx_seq_one_letter_code
_entity_poly.pdbx_strand_id
1 'polypeptide(L)'
;MAERVSVRHADFDLSAEVTALRAGDAGVGAVVAFVGTVRDHSGAHDVSLMELEHYPGMTEAAIETMIDAAQQRFDIRAARVVHRIGVLAPADQIVLVAVTSAHRGQAFQACEFLMDYLKTQAPFWKKEGGAEGSQWVDARSSDDAALQRWGLDSGNAT
;
A
#
# COMPACT_ATOMS: atom_id res chain seq x y z
N MET A 1 -5.18 -3.87 20.73
CA MET A 1 -4.20 -3.91 19.64
C MET A 1 -4.60 -2.93 18.55
N ALA A 2 -3.64 -2.22 18.00
CA ALA A 2 -3.94 -1.33 16.90
C ALA A 2 -4.31 -2.12 15.65
N GLU A 3 -5.29 -1.64 14.93
CA GLU A 3 -5.70 -2.21 13.66
C GLU A 3 -4.55 -2.09 12.65
N ARG A 4 -4.23 -3.17 11.93
CA ARG A 4 -3.13 -3.18 10.96
C ARG A 4 -3.56 -2.71 9.57
N VAL A 5 -4.80 -2.97 9.20
CA VAL A 5 -5.32 -2.71 7.85
C VAL A 5 -6.63 -1.92 7.90
N SER A 6 -6.73 -0.91 7.05
CA SER A 6 -7.98 -0.17 6.83
C SER A 6 -8.14 0.10 5.34
N VAL A 7 -9.24 -0.38 4.75
CA VAL A 7 -9.64 -0.06 3.38
C VAL A 7 -10.90 0.79 3.47
N ARG A 8 -10.84 2.03 2.98
CA ARG A 8 -11.88 3.01 3.22
C ARG A 8 -11.92 4.12 2.17
N HIS A 9 -13.01 4.84 2.12
CA HIS A 9 -13.14 6.06 1.28
C HIS A 9 -12.41 7.25 1.90
N ALA A 10 -12.46 7.37 3.22
CA ALA A 10 -11.94 8.53 3.94
C ALA A 10 -10.43 8.66 3.80
N ASP A 11 -9.97 9.90 3.76
CA ASP A 11 -8.54 10.23 3.77
C ASP A 11 -7.90 9.85 5.11
N PHE A 12 -6.58 9.91 5.17
CA PHE A 12 -5.81 9.62 6.38
C PHE A 12 -4.84 10.76 6.67
N ASP A 13 -4.49 10.88 7.94
CA ASP A 13 -3.48 11.83 8.41
C ASP A 13 -2.20 11.05 8.70
N LEU A 14 -1.17 11.26 7.89
CA LEU A 14 0.10 10.55 8.00
C LEU A 14 0.71 10.69 9.40
N SER A 15 0.74 11.88 9.94
CA SER A 15 1.33 12.15 11.25
C SER A 15 0.58 11.42 12.37
N ALA A 16 -0.74 11.44 12.33
CA ALA A 16 -1.58 10.74 13.31
C ALA A 16 -1.39 9.23 13.22
N GLU A 17 -1.33 8.68 12.01
CA GLU A 17 -1.15 7.24 11.80
C GLU A 17 0.22 6.76 12.32
N VAL A 18 1.28 7.51 12.04
CA VAL A 18 2.64 7.17 12.50
C VAL A 18 2.72 7.28 14.02
N THR A 19 2.14 8.31 14.61
CA THR A 19 2.12 8.49 16.05
C THR A 19 1.41 7.32 16.75
N ALA A 20 0.26 6.90 16.21
CA ALA A 20 -0.49 5.77 16.75
C ALA A 20 0.29 4.46 16.61
N LEU A 21 0.98 4.27 15.49
CA LEU A 21 1.69 3.02 15.20
C LEU A 21 2.84 2.77 16.19
N ARG A 22 3.53 3.81 16.62
CA ARG A 22 4.66 3.71 17.55
C ARG A 22 4.29 3.97 19.01
N ALA A 23 3.02 4.26 19.31
CA ALA A 23 2.59 4.62 20.64
C ALA A 23 2.84 3.48 21.64
N GLY A 24 3.44 3.80 22.78
CA GLY A 24 3.68 2.84 23.84
C GLY A 24 4.80 1.84 23.57
N ASP A 25 5.55 1.99 22.51
CA ASP A 25 6.65 1.06 22.16
C ASP A 25 8.00 1.79 22.15
N ALA A 26 8.70 1.73 23.27
CA ALA A 26 10.01 2.35 23.42
C ALA A 26 11.13 1.62 22.65
N GLY A 27 10.84 0.46 22.08
CA GLY A 27 11.80 -0.28 21.25
C GLY A 27 11.90 0.20 19.82
N VAL A 28 11.01 1.11 19.39
CA VAL A 28 11.04 1.66 18.03
C VAL A 28 12.18 2.66 17.90
N GLY A 29 13.12 2.35 17.01
CA GLY A 29 14.22 3.24 16.66
C GLY A 29 14.07 3.87 15.27
N ALA A 30 13.17 3.31 14.45
CA ALA A 30 12.96 3.79 13.09
C ALA A 30 11.51 3.61 12.65
N VAL A 31 10.99 4.59 11.93
CA VAL A 31 9.70 4.52 11.25
C VAL A 31 9.93 4.85 9.78
N VAL A 32 9.43 4.00 8.90
CA VAL A 32 9.44 4.26 7.46
C VAL A 32 8.00 4.26 6.98
N ALA A 33 7.63 5.31 6.28
CA ALA A 33 6.28 5.44 5.74
C ALA A 33 6.35 5.79 4.26
N PHE A 34 5.51 5.12 3.49
CA PHE A 34 5.27 5.42 2.08
C PHE A 34 3.85 5.96 1.93
N VAL A 35 3.70 7.04 1.18
CA VAL A 35 2.40 7.58 0.79
C VAL A 35 2.35 7.61 -0.72
N GLY A 36 1.35 6.94 -1.30
CA GLY A 36 1.07 7.03 -2.73
C GLY A 36 -0.04 8.05 -2.99
N THR A 37 0.11 8.81 -4.05
CA THR A 37 -0.87 9.83 -4.44
C THR A 37 -1.26 9.66 -5.90
N VAL A 38 -2.40 10.23 -6.28
CA VAL A 38 -2.87 10.21 -7.66
C VAL A 38 -2.07 11.22 -8.47
N ARG A 39 -1.44 10.75 -9.56
CA ARG A 39 -0.75 11.64 -10.51
C ARG A 39 -1.76 12.17 -11.51
N ASP A 40 -1.44 13.32 -12.12
CA ASP A 40 -2.27 13.96 -13.13
C ASP A 40 -2.17 13.32 -14.52
N HIS A 41 -1.31 12.30 -14.67
CA HIS A 41 -1.19 11.53 -15.91
C HIS A 41 -0.73 10.10 -15.61
N SER A 42 -1.06 9.18 -16.51
CA SER A 42 -0.65 7.79 -16.48
C SER A 42 -0.03 7.48 -17.84
N GLY A 43 1.31 7.35 -17.89
CA GLY A 43 2.04 7.24 -19.13
C GLY A 43 1.83 8.50 -19.99
N ALA A 44 1.23 8.34 -21.19
CA ALA A 44 0.93 9.44 -22.11
C ALA A 44 -0.48 10.04 -21.91
N HIS A 45 -1.26 9.50 -20.98
CA HIS A 45 -2.65 9.91 -20.77
C HIS A 45 -2.78 10.88 -19.61
N ASP A 46 -3.60 11.93 -19.79
CA ASP A 46 -4.01 12.79 -18.69
C ASP A 46 -5.03 12.05 -17.82
N VAL A 47 -4.89 12.17 -16.51
CA VAL A 47 -5.81 11.59 -15.54
C VAL A 47 -6.51 12.72 -14.81
N SER A 48 -7.83 12.84 -14.95
CA SER A 48 -8.64 13.82 -14.21
C SER A 48 -9.27 13.18 -12.97
N LEU A 49 -9.58 11.89 -13.02
CA LEU A 49 -10.12 11.12 -11.90
C LEU A 49 -9.59 9.70 -11.95
N MET A 50 -9.47 9.11 -10.77
CA MET A 50 -9.19 7.69 -10.62
C MET A 50 -10.27 7.08 -9.72
N GLU A 51 -10.77 5.92 -10.09
CA GLU A 51 -11.70 5.17 -9.26
C GLU A 51 -11.10 3.84 -8.87
N LEU A 52 -11.13 3.53 -7.58
CA LEU A 52 -10.62 2.28 -7.05
C LEU A 52 -11.75 1.47 -6.46
N GLU A 53 -11.75 0.18 -6.82
CA GLU A 53 -12.69 -0.81 -6.32
C GLU A 53 -11.93 -1.93 -5.62
N HIS A 54 -12.57 -2.59 -4.68
CA HIS A 54 -11.98 -3.69 -3.94
C HIS A 54 -13.04 -4.76 -3.65
N TYR A 55 -12.60 -5.92 -3.15
CA TYR A 55 -13.48 -6.96 -2.64
C TYR A 55 -13.53 -6.87 -1.12
N PRO A 56 -14.63 -6.34 -0.52
CA PRO A 56 -14.73 -6.21 0.93
C PRO A 56 -14.49 -7.54 1.64
N GLY A 57 -13.67 -7.50 2.69
CA GLY A 57 -13.26 -8.68 3.45
C GLY A 57 -12.07 -9.40 2.83
N MET A 58 -12.12 -9.71 1.54
CA MET A 58 -11.05 -10.42 0.83
C MET A 58 -9.79 -9.55 0.70
N THR A 59 -9.95 -8.29 0.34
CA THR A 59 -8.84 -7.36 0.19
C THR A 59 -8.13 -7.15 1.52
N GLU A 60 -8.88 -6.92 2.59
CA GLU A 60 -8.30 -6.73 3.92
C GLU A 60 -7.56 -7.99 4.38
N ALA A 61 -8.14 -9.18 4.17
CA ALA A 61 -7.50 -10.44 4.52
C ALA A 61 -6.19 -10.67 3.74
N ALA A 62 -6.16 -10.31 2.46
CA ALA A 62 -4.96 -10.40 1.64
C ALA A 62 -3.85 -9.49 2.19
N ILE A 63 -4.19 -8.28 2.58
CA ILE A 63 -3.21 -7.34 3.13
C ILE A 63 -2.72 -7.82 4.50
N GLU A 64 -3.59 -8.37 5.33
CA GLU A 64 -3.18 -8.97 6.60
C GLU A 64 -2.15 -10.09 6.38
N THR A 65 -2.35 -10.93 5.38
CA THR A 65 -1.41 -11.99 5.01
C THR A 65 -0.05 -11.40 4.58
N MET A 66 -0.06 -10.29 3.84
CA MET A 66 1.17 -9.61 3.45
C MET A 66 1.95 -9.08 4.65
N ILE A 67 1.25 -8.51 5.63
CA ILE A 67 1.87 -8.03 6.86
C ILE A 67 2.46 -9.19 7.66
N ASP A 68 1.74 -10.30 7.77
CA ASP A 68 2.25 -11.51 8.41
C ASP A 68 3.56 -11.98 7.74
N ALA A 69 3.59 -11.99 6.41
CA ALA A 69 4.78 -12.36 5.65
C ALA A 69 5.94 -11.40 5.92
N ALA A 70 5.67 -10.11 5.99
CA ALA A 70 6.70 -9.11 6.30
C ALA A 70 7.26 -9.31 7.71
N GLN A 71 6.41 -9.63 8.68
CA GLN A 71 6.82 -9.87 10.06
C GLN A 71 7.68 -11.14 10.19
N GLN A 72 7.49 -12.11 9.32
CA GLN A 72 8.32 -13.33 9.30
C GLN A 72 9.67 -13.10 8.62
N ARG A 73 9.73 -12.22 7.63
CA ARG A 73 10.94 -11.98 6.83
C ARG A 73 11.87 -10.94 7.43
N PHE A 74 11.31 -9.96 8.13
CA PHE A 74 12.04 -8.79 8.60
C PHE A 74 11.83 -8.59 10.10
N ASP A 75 12.84 -8.02 10.74
CA ASP A 75 12.76 -7.66 12.15
C ASP A 75 12.04 -6.32 12.29
N ILE A 76 10.71 -6.37 12.25
CA ILE A 76 9.86 -5.20 12.41
C ILE A 76 8.97 -5.33 13.65
N ARG A 77 8.56 -4.21 14.19
CA ARG A 77 7.76 -4.17 15.41
C ARG A 77 6.27 -4.02 15.12
N ALA A 78 5.92 -3.20 14.15
CA ALA A 78 4.52 -3.01 13.74
C ALA A 78 4.45 -2.56 12.30
N ALA A 79 3.30 -2.78 11.68
CA ALA A 79 3.00 -2.32 10.33
C ALA A 79 1.55 -1.85 10.25
N ARG A 80 1.31 -0.84 9.41
CA ARG A 80 -0.01 -0.28 9.17
C ARG A 80 -0.17 -0.04 7.67
N VAL A 81 -1.28 -0.50 7.11
CA VAL A 81 -1.66 -0.22 5.72
C VAL A 81 -3.04 0.44 5.73
N VAL A 82 -3.13 1.63 5.16
CA VAL A 82 -4.41 2.30 4.90
C VAL A 82 -4.53 2.46 3.41
N HIS A 83 -5.59 1.96 2.81
CA HIS A 83 -5.82 2.07 1.37
C HIS A 83 -7.19 2.70 1.12
N ARG A 84 -7.20 3.77 0.36
CA ARG A 84 -8.44 4.43 -0.02
C ARG A 84 -9.04 3.76 -1.24
N ILE A 85 -10.35 3.86 -1.35
CA ILE A 85 -11.15 3.38 -2.46
C ILE A 85 -12.12 4.47 -2.90
N GLY A 86 -12.81 4.23 -4.00
CA GLY A 86 -13.77 5.17 -4.57
C GLY A 86 -13.10 6.13 -5.53
N VAL A 87 -13.72 7.29 -5.73
CA VAL A 87 -13.26 8.29 -6.70
C VAL A 87 -12.24 9.20 -6.04
N LEU A 88 -11.06 9.31 -6.67
CA LEU A 88 -9.95 10.14 -6.23
C LEU A 88 -9.51 11.05 -7.35
N ALA A 89 -9.10 12.27 -6.99
CA ALA A 89 -8.61 13.28 -7.92
C ALA A 89 -7.07 13.36 -7.88
N PRO A 90 -6.43 13.93 -8.90
CA PRO A 90 -4.98 14.19 -8.85
C PRO A 90 -4.57 14.90 -7.57
N ALA A 91 -3.45 14.50 -7.00
CA ALA A 91 -2.89 14.94 -5.72
C ALA A 91 -3.57 14.33 -4.47
N ASP A 92 -4.68 13.64 -4.61
CA ASP A 92 -5.28 12.93 -3.47
C ASP A 92 -4.37 11.80 -3.02
N GLN A 93 -4.34 11.54 -1.71
CA GLN A 93 -3.66 10.38 -1.15
C GLN A 93 -4.43 9.11 -1.48
N ILE A 94 -3.72 8.05 -1.82
CA ILE A 94 -4.31 6.75 -2.14
C ILE A 94 -4.03 5.74 -1.03
N VAL A 95 -2.77 5.64 -0.64
CA VAL A 95 -2.29 4.55 0.21
C VAL A 95 -1.21 5.02 1.15
N LEU A 96 -1.24 4.47 2.35
CA LEU A 96 -0.18 4.60 3.35
C LEU A 96 0.31 3.20 3.70
N VAL A 97 1.62 3.01 3.66
CA VAL A 97 2.28 1.85 4.25
C VAL A 97 3.31 2.37 5.24
N ALA A 98 3.15 2.04 6.51
CA ALA A 98 4.06 2.46 7.57
C ALA A 98 4.57 1.25 8.34
N VAL A 99 5.85 1.26 8.66
CA VAL A 99 6.53 0.16 9.35
C VAL A 99 7.41 0.74 10.45
N THR A 100 7.40 0.08 11.61
CA THR A 100 8.32 0.41 12.71
C THR A 100 9.30 -0.74 12.93
N SER A 101 10.53 -0.41 13.28
CA SER A 101 11.59 -1.36 13.61
C SER A 101 12.54 -0.74 14.63
N ALA A 102 13.37 -1.57 15.23
CA ALA A 102 14.46 -1.07 16.08
C ALA A 102 15.50 -0.31 15.25
N HIS A 103 15.71 -0.72 13.99
CA HIS A 103 16.74 -0.14 13.10
C HIS A 103 16.17 0.13 11.71
N ARG A 104 16.73 1.15 11.04
CA ARG A 104 16.21 1.63 9.76
C ARG A 104 16.29 0.63 8.61
N GLY A 105 17.31 -0.23 8.59
CA GLY A 105 17.51 -1.15 7.46
C GLY A 105 16.33 -2.09 7.27
N GLN A 106 15.88 -2.73 8.32
CA GLN A 106 14.72 -3.63 8.27
C GLN A 106 13.43 -2.87 8.00
N ALA A 107 13.30 -1.65 8.52
CA ALA A 107 12.12 -0.82 8.26
C ALA A 107 12.01 -0.46 6.78
N PHE A 108 13.10 -0.04 6.13
CA PHE A 108 13.09 0.25 4.70
C PHE A 108 12.77 -0.98 3.87
N GLN A 109 13.40 -2.12 4.16
CA GLN A 109 13.18 -3.35 3.42
C GLN A 109 11.75 -3.85 3.55
N ALA A 110 11.20 -3.83 4.75
CA ALA A 110 9.83 -4.27 4.99
C ALA A 110 8.81 -3.37 4.29
N CYS A 111 9.02 -2.05 4.31
CA CYS A 111 8.12 -1.12 3.63
C CYS A 111 8.14 -1.35 2.12
N GLU A 112 9.31 -1.51 1.51
CA GLU A 112 9.44 -1.81 0.08
C GLU A 112 8.80 -3.15 -0.26
N PHE A 113 9.03 -4.18 0.54
CA PHE A 113 8.41 -5.49 0.36
C PHE A 113 6.88 -5.39 0.36
N LEU A 114 6.31 -4.69 1.34
CA LEU A 114 4.86 -4.52 1.44
C LEU A 114 4.31 -3.77 0.23
N MET A 115 5.01 -2.75 -0.25
CA MET A 115 4.59 -2.01 -1.44
C MET A 115 4.61 -2.88 -2.69
N ASP A 116 5.67 -3.65 -2.88
CA ASP A 116 5.77 -4.55 -4.03
C ASP A 116 4.67 -5.62 -4.01
N TYR A 117 4.41 -6.17 -2.83
CA TYR A 117 3.38 -7.19 -2.64
C TYR A 117 1.98 -6.58 -2.85
N LEU A 118 1.73 -5.42 -2.26
CA LEU A 118 0.45 -4.73 -2.35
C LEU A 118 0.09 -4.36 -3.80
N LYS A 119 1.06 -3.89 -4.56
CA LYS A 119 0.86 -3.47 -5.95
C LYS A 119 0.46 -4.63 -6.88
N THR A 120 0.85 -5.85 -6.55
CA THR A 120 0.69 -6.99 -7.45
C THR A 120 -0.37 -7.97 -6.98
N GLN A 121 -0.59 -8.11 -5.67
CA GLN A 121 -1.38 -9.21 -5.11
C GLN A 121 -2.63 -8.77 -4.34
N ALA A 122 -2.76 -7.51 -3.99
CA ALA A 122 -3.99 -7.05 -3.35
C ALA A 122 -5.13 -6.97 -4.39
N PRO A 123 -6.33 -7.49 -4.08
CA PRO A 123 -7.43 -7.49 -5.04
C PRO A 123 -8.10 -6.11 -5.11
N PHE A 124 -7.42 -5.20 -5.79
CA PHE A 124 -7.95 -3.90 -6.19
C PHE A 124 -8.00 -3.81 -7.69
N TRP A 125 -8.95 -3.06 -8.22
CA TRP A 125 -8.86 -2.62 -9.59
C TRP A 125 -9.06 -1.12 -9.71
N LYS A 126 -8.43 -0.58 -10.73
CA LYS A 126 -8.31 0.84 -10.94
C LYS A 126 -8.90 1.22 -12.30
N LYS A 127 -9.72 2.27 -12.30
CA LYS A 127 -10.24 2.87 -13.50
C LYS A 127 -9.75 4.31 -13.54
N GLU A 128 -9.13 4.72 -14.64
CA GLU A 128 -8.67 6.08 -14.85
C GLU A 128 -9.55 6.78 -15.87
N GLY A 129 -9.96 8.01 -15.55
CA GLY A 129 -10.72 8.89 -16.42
C GLY A 129 -9.92 10.12 -16.79
N GLY A 130 -10.04 10.58 -18.02
CA GLY A 130 -9.36 11.76 -18.53
C GLY A 130 -10.03 12.28 -19.78
N ALA A 131 -9.31 13.13 -20.54
CA ALA A 131 -9.83 13.74 -21.78
C ALA A 131 -10.26 12.70 -22.82
N GLU A 132 -9.69 11.50 -22.78
CA GLU A 132 -9.98 10.42 -23.73
C GLU A 132 -11.01 9.41 -23.20
N GLY A 133 -11.70 9.73 -22.10
CA GLY A 133 -12.65 8.83 -21.44
C GLY A 133 -12.01 8.05 -20.30
N SER A 134 -12.70 7.02 -19.82
CA SER A 134 -12.22 6.21 -18.70
C SER A 134 -11.94 4.78 -19.12
N GLN A 135 -10.94 4.17 -18.49
CA GLN A 135 -10.52 2.80 -18.79
C GLN A 135 -9.96 2.11 -17.54
N TRP A 136 -10.12 0.80 -17.47
CA TRP A 136 -9.47 -0.02 -16.43
C TRP A 136 -7.98 -0.17 -16.75
N VAL A 137 -7.17 -0.16 -15.70
CA VAL A 137 -5.70 -0.19 -15.82
C VAL A 137 -5.17 -1.46 -15.19
N ASP A 138 -4.39 -2.23 -15.96
CA ASP A 138 -3.72 -3.43 -15.49
C ASP A 138 -2.47 -3.10 -14.67
N ALA A 139 -2.03 -4.06 -13.86
CA ALA A 139 -0.76 -3.96 -13.13
C ALA A 139 0.40 -3.78 -14.12
N ARG A 140 1.38 -2.96 -13.74
CA ARG A 140 2.56 -2.72 -14.57
C ARG A 140 3.53 -3.89 -14.47
N SER A 141 4.19 -4.23 -15.58
CA SER A 141 5.21 -5.27 -15.60
C SER A 141 6.37 -4.99 -14.64
N SER A 142 6.69 -3.71 -14.41
CA SER A 142 7.71 -3.33 -13.42
C SER A 142 7.33 -3.71 -12.00
N ASP A 143 6.02 -3.74 -11.68
CA ASP A 143 5.54 -4.15 -10.36
C ASP A 143 5.72 -5.66 -10.17
N ASP A 144 5.47 -6.47 -11.21
CA ASP A 144 5.71 -7.91 -11.17
C ASP A 144 7.19 -8.23 -11.01
N ALA A 145 8.07 -7.52 -11.72
CA ALA A 145 9.51 -7.68 -11.59
C ALA A 145 10.00 -7.32 -10.19
N ALA A 146 9.43 -6.26 -9.59
CA ALA A 146 9.76 -5.87 -8.23
C ALA A 146 9.36 -6.95 -7.22
N LEU A 147 8.18 -7.56 -7.39
CA LEU A 147 7.74 -8.65 -6.53
C LEU A 147 8.66 -9.87 -6.64
N GLN A 148 9.12 -10.18 -7.84
CA GLN A 148 10.02 -11.33 -8.09
C GLN A 148 11.34 -11.21 -7.34
N ARG A 149 11.84 -9.99 -7.08
CA ARG A 149 13.05 -9.78 -6.27
C ARG A 149 12.95 -10.41 -4.88
N TRP A 150 11.74 -10.58 -4.36
CA TRP A 150 11.48 -11.16 -3.05
C TRP A 150 11.22 -12.67 -3.12
N GLY A 151 11.33 -13.28 -4.31
CA GLY A 151 11.05 -14.70 -4.53
C GLY A 151 9.57 -15.02 -4.62
N LEU A 152 8.74 -14.02 -4.98
CA LEU A 152 7.30 -14.17 -5.13
C LEU A 152 6.92 -13.95 -6.59
N ASP A 153 5.92 -14.70 -7.07
CA ASP A 153 5.38 -14.56 -8.41
C ASP A 153 3.95 -13.99 -8.35
N SER A 154 3.53 -13.33 -9.43
CA SER A 154 2.14 -12.94 -9.61
C SER A 154 1.24 -14.18 -9.50
N GLY A 155 0.28 -14.16 -8.60
CA GLY A 155 -0.61 -15.28 -8.37
C GLY A 155 -0.20 -16.20 -7.23
N ASN A 156 0.97 -16.01 -6.62
CA ASN A 156 1.44 -16.75 -5.45
C ASN A 156 1.18 -16.01 -4.13
N ALA A 157 0.15 -15.22 -4.10
CA ALA A 157 -0.24 -14.45 -2.93
C ALA A 157 -1.04 -15.28 -1.94
N THR A 158 -0.43 -16.21 -1.31
CA THR A 158 -1.10 -17.01 -0.28
C THR A 158 -0.29 -17.05 0.99
#